data_95a39ae36b29f701f9388d1410d28ee7
#
_entry.id   95a39ae36b29f701f9388d1410d28ee7
#
_cell.length_a   1.000
_cell.length_b   1.000
_cell.length_c   1.000
_cell.angle_alpha   90.00
_cell.angle_beta   90.00
_cell.angle_gamma   90.00
#
_symmetry.space_group_name_H-M   'P 1'
#
loop_
_entity.id
_entity.type
_entity.pdbx_description
1 polymer ?
#
loop_
_entity_poly.entity_id
_entity_poly.type
_entity_poly.pdbx_seq_one_letter_code
_entity_poly.pdbx_strand_id
1 'polypeptide(L)'
;MQYSDNFIPVPEPFWSFETGAPFKSCSVCGSDLMEPGANYLIEKAYKKEEVIFEYAMCWDCRNEIMSELSLKSMQLIANYFDEHVDAEARNERLNENAYQSTQSWLDHCMVKGHALKDTKEHQICGRFVDEHMVFDVFPYALSDLAIEDLVKLLSEETLGSLNDFSNKLFDIDLSNPVLIL
;
A
#
# COMPACT_ATOMS: atom_id res chain seq x y z
N MET A 1 -15.19 -21.45 -11.67
CA MET A 1 -14.18 -20.39 -11.87
C MET A 1 -12.82 -21.05 -11.82
N GLN A 2 -12.13 -21.15 -12.96
CA GLN A 2 -10.74 -21.55 -12.98
C GLN A 2 -9.94 -20.36 -12.45
N TYR A 3 -9.40 -20.45 -11.24
CA TYR A 3 -8.28 -19.62 -10.82
C TYR A 3 -7.11 -20.04 -11.73
N SER A 4 -6.73 -19.19 -12.64
CA SER A 4 -5.50 -19.42 -13.39
C SER A 4 -4.35 -19.40 -12.39
N ASP A 5 -3.55 -20.48 -12.36
CA ASP A 5 -2.37 -20.67 -11.51
C ASP A 5 -1.21 -19.70 -11.85
N ASN A 6 -1.52 -18.44 -12.13
CA ASN A 6 -0.52 -17.42 -12.43
C ASN A 6 -0.13 -16.72 -11.12
N PHE A 7 0.70 -17.39 -10.34
CA PHE A 7 1.32 -16.81 -9.15
C PHE A 7 2.46 -15.89 -9.56
N ILE A 8 2.36 -14.60 -9.24
CA ILE A 8 3.47 -13.66 -9.39
C ILE A 8 4.16 -13.57 -8.03
N PRO A 9 5.44 -13.98 -7.93
CA PRO A 9 6.20 -13.80 -6.71
C PRO A 9 6.36 -12.30 -6.42
N VAL A 10 6.78 -11.96 -5.21
CA VAL A 10 7.01 -10.56 -4.80
C VAL A 10 7.89 -9.87 -5.85
N PRO A 11 7.34 -8.91 -6.63
CA PRO A 11 8.10 -8.26 -7.69
C PRO A 11 9.07 -7.23 -7.14
N GLU A 12 10.11 -6.93 -7.91
CA GLU A 12 11.21 -6.03 -7.51
C GLU A 12 10.78 -4.68 -6.92
N PRO A 13 9.73 -3.98 -7.40
CA PRO A 13 9.26 -2.74 -6.77
C PRO A 13 8.91 -2.88 -5.29
N PHE A 14 8.57 -4.09 -4.84
CA PHE A 14 8.22 -4.40 -3.45
C PHE A 14 9.36 -5.07 -2.65
N TRP A 15 10.54 -5.18 -3.23
CA TRP A 15 11.71 -5.64 -2.46
C TRP A 15 12.19 -4.55 -1.52
N SER A 16 12.76 -4.95 -0.38
CA SER A 16 13.42 -4.00 0.51
C SER A 16 14.58 -3.31 -0.20
N PHE A 17 14.60 -2.00 -0.14
CA PHE A 17 15.70 -1.19 -0.66
C PHE A 17 17.00 -1.47 0.09
N GLU A 18 16.91 -1.70 1.40
CA GLU A 18 18.06 -1.98 2.26
C GLU A 18 18.76 -3.30 1.90
N THR A 19 17.99 -4.34 1.62
CA THR A 19 18.55 -5.70 1.37
C THR A 19 18.62 -6.08 -0.09
N GLY A 20 17.90 -5.38 -0.97
CA GLY A 20 17.74 -5.74 -2.39
C GLY A 20 17.02 -7.08 -2.59
N ALA A 21 16.17 -7.50 -1.66
CA ALA A 21 15.46 -8.78 -1.66
C ALA A 21 14.06 -8.62 -1.02
N PRO A 22 13.13 -9.59 -1.18
CA PRO A 22 11.85 -9.58 -0.50
C PRO A 22 12.00 -9.46 1.02
N PHE A 23 11.04 -8.78 1.66
CA PHE A 23 10.95 -8.72 3.12
C PHE A 23 10.72 -10.11 3.70
N LYS A 24 11.43 -10.45 4.79
CA LYS A 24 11.31 -11.75 5.46
C LYS A 24 10.52 -11.70 6.76
N SER A 25 10.38 -10.53 7.35
CA SER A 25 9.70 -10.35 8.64
C SER A 25 8.84 -9.11 8.66
N CYS A 26 7.77 -9.17 9.45
CA CYS A 26 6.93 -8.02 9.73
C CYS A 26 7.73 -6.93 10.44
N SER A 27 7.71 -5.72 9.90
CA SER A 27 8.42 -4.57 10.46
C SER A 27 7.86 -4.13 11.82
N VAL A 28 6.63 -4.53 12.16
CA VAL A 28 5.95 -4.16 13.42
C VAL A 28 6.21 -5.17 14.52
N CYS A 29 5.91 -6.46 14.29
CA CYS A 29 5.97 -7.50 15.32
C CYS A 29 7.13 -8.51 15.14
N GLY A 30 7.84 -8.46 14.00
CA GLY A 30 8.92 -9.36 13.69
C GLY A 30 8.51 -10.77 13.26
N SER A 31 7.20 -11.04 13.07
CA SER A 31 6.73 -12.35 12.61
C SER A 31 7.32 -12.69 11.25
N ASP A 32 7.55 -13.97 11.00
CA ASP A 32 8.09 -14.48 9.73
C ASP A 32 7.02 -14.36 8.63
N LEU A 33 7.36 -13.68 7.53
CA LEU A 33 6.50 -13.50 6.36
C LEU A 33 6.69 -14.63 5.32
N MET A 34 7.64 -15.53 5.55
CA MET A 34 7.92 -16.67 4.69
C MET A 34 7.19 -17.94 5.15
N GLU A 35 6.50 -17.90 6.30
CA GLU A 35 5.71 -19.02 6.76
C GLU A 35 4.51 -19.29 5.84
N PRO A 36 4.14 -20.57 5.62
CA PRO A 36 2.95 -20.92 4.87
C PRO A 36 1.69 -20.24 5.43
N GLY A 37 0.88 -19.64 4.58
CA GLY A 37 -0.32 -18.90 4.96
C GLY A 37 -0.05 -17.44 5.38
N ALA A 38 1.19 -16.97 5.35
CA ALA A 38 1.51 -15.57 5.65
C ALA A 38 0.72 -14.64 4.71
N ASN A 39 0.00 -13.69 5.31
CA ASN A 39 -0.75 -12.66 4.60
C ASN A 39 -0.23 -11.31 5.10
N TYR A 40 0.26 -10.49 4.21
CA TYR A 40 0.92 -9.24 4.56
C TYR A 40 0.81 -8.21 3.44
N LEU A 41 1.04 -6.96 3.79
CA LEU A 41 1.19 -5.88 2.84
C LEU A 41 2.62 -5.32 2.87
N ILE A 42 3.01 -4.74 1.76
CA ILE A 42 4.24 -3.96 1.64
C ILE A 42 3.85 -2.59 1.13
N GLU A 43 4.35 -1.57 1.80
CA GLU A 43 4.18 -0.17 1.40
C GLU A 43 5.54 0.50 1.30
N LYS A 44 5.70 1.33 0.27
CA LYS A 44 6.90 2.12 0.03
C LYS A 44 6.49 3.52 -0.41
N ALA A 45 7.16 4.51 0.13
CA ALA A 45 7.00 5.90 -0.29
C ALA A 45 8.27 6.41 -0.96
N TYR A 46 8.07 7.20 -2.00
CA TYR A 46 9.12 7.75 -2.82
C TYR A 46 9.01 9.27 -2.91
N LYS A 47 10.16 9.92 -2.92
CA LYS A 47 10.33 11.31 -3.36
C LYS A 47 11.19 11.29 -4.61
N LYS A 48 10.57 11.48 -5.76
CA LYS A 48 11.19 11.17 -7.05
C LYS A 48 11.60 9.69 -7.10
N GLU A 49 12.89 9.38 -7.14
CA GLU A 49 13.44 8.02 -7.18
C GLU A 49 13.97 7.56 -5.81
N GLU A 50 13.97 8.43 -4.80
CA GLU A 50 14.48 8.12 -3.47
C GLU A 50 13.38 7.52 -2.59
N VAL A 51 13.69 6.40 -1.93
CA VAL A 51 12.79 5.78 -0.95
C VAL A 51 12.77 6.63 0.32
N ILE A 52 11.60 7.16 0.70
CA ILE A 52 11.41 7.94 1.94
C ILE A 52 11.24 6.99 3.12
N PHE A 53 10.38 5.99 2.94
CA PHE A 53 10.18 4.89 3.88
C PHE A 53 9.71 3.63 3.15
N GLU A 54 9.90 2.50 3.80
CA GLU A 54 9.37 1.21 3.38
C GLU A 54 9.09 0.32 4.60
N TYR A 55 8.08 -0.51 4.51
CA TYR A 55 7.80 -1.53 5.51
C TYR A 55 6.99 -2.69 4.92
N ALA A 56 7.11 -3.85 5.57
CA ALA A 56 6.20 -4.97 5.40
C ALA A 56 5.44 -5.19 6.69
N MET A 57 4.14 -5.42 6.63
CA MET A 57 3.27 -5.57 7.79
C MET A 57 2.37 -6.79 7.64
N CYS A 58 2.42 -7.71 8.59
CA CYS A 58 1.50 -8.83 8.62
C CYS A 58 0.05 -8.36 8.82
N TRP A 59 -0.89 -9.19 8.36
CA TRP A 59 -2.32 -8.82 8.36
C TRP A 59 -2.88 -8.60 9.76
N ASP A 60 -2.34 -9.30 10.77
CA ASP A 60 -2.76 -9.12 12.17
C ASP A 60 -2.36 -7.74 12.70
N CYS A 61 -1.12 -7.31 12.48
CA CYS A 61 -0.67 -5.96 12.85
C CYS A 61 -1.48 -4.88 12.12
N ARG A 62 -1.77 -5.08 10.82
CA ARG A 62 -2.65 -4.17 10.07
C ARG A 62 -4.02 -4.05 10.72
N ASN A 63 -4.66 -5.18 11.04
CA ASN A 63 -5.98 -5.18 11.65
C ASN A 63 -5.97 -4.50 13.04
N GLU A 64 -4.92 -4.70 13.82
CA GLU A 64 -4.75 -4.03 15.11
C GLU A 64 -4.72 -2.51 14.95
N ILE A 65 -3.87 -2.00 14.05
CA ILE A 65 -3.78 -0.55 13.77
C ILE A 65 -5.10 -0.02 13.22
N MET A 66 -5.73 -0.71 12.27
CA MET A 66 -7.01 -0.31 11.71
C MET A 66 -8.12 -0.22 12.76
N SER A 67 -8.06 -1.04 13.81
CA SER A 67 -9.03 -1.00 14.92
C SER A 67 -8.92 0.26 15.80
N GLU A 68 -7.78 0.94 15.75
CA GLU A 68 -7.54 2.20 16.48
C GLU A 68 -8.05 3.43 15.71
N LEU A 69 -8.39 3.28 14.44
CA LEU A 69 -8.86 4.39 13.61
C LEU A 69 -10.35 4.67 13.85
N SER A 70 -10.75 5.93 13.79
CA SER A 70 -12.16 6.29 13.98
C SER A 70 -13.04 5.75 12.85
N LEU A 71 -14.22 5.23 13.19
CA LEU A 71 -15.20 4.74 12.22
C LEU A 71 -15.57 5.82 11.19
N LYS A 72 -15.64 7.08 11.62
CA LYS A 72 -15.92 8.20 10.74
C LYS A 72 -14.83 8.39 9.68
N SER A 73 -13.55 8.35 10.08
CA SER A 73 -12.43 8.44 9.14
C SER A 73 -12.45 7.28 8.15
N MET A 74 -12.67 6.06 8.64
CA MET A 74 -12.78 4.87 7.79
C MET A 74 -13.89 4.99 6.75
N GLN A 75 -15.07 5.47 7.17
CA GLN A 75 -16.21 5.70 6.27
C GLN A 75 -15.90 6.75 5.20
N LEU A 76 -15.28 7.86 5.59
CA LEU A 76 -14.92 8.93 4.65
C LEU A 76 -13.88 8.47 3.62
N ILE A 77 -12.89 7.67 4.05
CA ILE A 77 -11.91 7.07 3.14
C ILE A 77 -12.60 6.12 2.16
N ALA A 78 -13.46 5.23 2.65
CA ALA A 78 -14.19 4.28 1.80
C ALA A 78 -15.03 5.03 0.74
N ASN A 79 -15.80 6.03 1.17
CA ASN A 79 -16.60 6.86 0.25
C ASN A 79 -15.72 7.58 -0.78
N TYR A 80 -14.57 8.09 -0.37
CA TYR A 80 -13.65 8.77 -1.28
C TYR A 80 -13.14 7.83 -2.38
N PHE A 81 -12.78 6.59 -2.03
CA PHE A 81 -12.38 5.62 -3.05
C PHE A 81 -13.54 5.22 -3.95
N ASP A 82 -14.73 4.97 -3.39
CA ASP A 82 -15.93 4.63 -4.17
C ASP A 82 -16.32 5.73 -5.17
N GLU A 83 -16.11 6.99 -4.81
CA GLU A 83 -16.41 8.14 -5.68
C GLU A 83 -15.36 8.36 -6.78
N HIS A 84 -14.11 7.98 -6.54
CA HIS A 84 -12.98 8.33 -7.43
C HIS A 84 -12.38 7.14 -8.17
N VAL A 85 -12.67 5.91 -7.76
CA VAL A 85 -12.09 4.70 -8.35
C VAL A 85 -13.19 3.77 -8.81
N ASP A 86 -13.32 3.60 -10.13
CA ASP A 86 -14.07 2.49 -10.70
C ASP A 86 -13.22 1.22 -10.63
N ALA A 87 -13.38 0.48 -9.53
CA ALA A 87 -12.58 -0.72 -9.25
C ALA A 87 -12.80 -1.81 -10.29
N GLU A 88 -14.03 -1.98 -10.80
CA GLU A 88 -14.36 -2.98 -11.81
C GLU A 88 -13.66 -2.66 -13.14
N ALA A 89 -13.84 -1.46 -13.65
CA ALA A 89 -13.19 -1.01 -14.90
C ALA A 89 -11.65 -1.00 -14.77
N ARG A 90 -11.13 -0.66 -13.58
CA ARG A 90 -9.69 -0.73 -13.31
C ARG A 90 -9.17 -2.17 -13.38
N ASN A 91 -9.85 -3.08 -12.72
CA ASN A 91 -9.47 -4.48 -12.70
C ASN A 91 -9.57 -5.13 -14.08
N GLU A 92 -10.63 -4.86 -14.84
CA GLU A 92 -10.76 -5.33 -16.21
C GLU A 92 -9.60 -4.85 -17.09
N ARG A 93 -9.30 -3.56 -17.05
CA ARG A 93 -8.19 -2.96 -17.84
C ARG A 93 -6.83 -3.53 -17.49
N LEU A 94 -6.57 -3.84 -16.23
CA LEU A 94 -5.26 -4.24 -15.74
C LEU A 94 -5.05 -5.76 -15.74
N ASN A 95 -6.12 -6.55 -15.59
CA ASN A 95 -6.03 -8.01 -15.52
C ASN A 95 -5.47 -8.65 -16.79
N GLU A 96 -5.72 -8.09 -17.96
CA GLU A 96 -5.16 -8.60 -19.22
C GLU A 96 -3.62 -8.58 -19.23
N ASN A 97 -3.02 -7.67 -18.47
CA ASN A 97 -1.58 -7.44 -18.41
C ASN A 97 -0.96 -7.72 -17.03
N ALA A 98 -1.76 -8.10 -16.03
CA ALA A 98 -1.32 -8.26 -14.65
C ALA A 98 -0.11 -9.18 -14.51
N TYR A 99 -0.10 -10.26 -15.26
CA TYR A 99 0.95 -11.29 -15.21
C TYR A 99 2.16 -10.99 -16.11
N GLN A 100 2.07 -9.98 -16.96
CA GLN A 100 3.17 -9.58 -17.83
C GLN A 100 3.97 -8.41 -17.24
N SER A 101 3.30 -7.52 -16.52
CA SER A 101 3.94 -6.36 -15.92
C SER A 101 3.12 -5.80 -14.77
N THR A 102 3.69 -5.77 -13.57
CA THR A 102 3.12 -5.05 -12.42
C THR A 102 3.25 -3.52 -12.58
N GLN A 103 4.10 -3.06 -13.48
CA GLN A 103 4.34 -1.64 -13.72
C GLN A 103 3.07 -0.90 -14.13
N SER A 104 2.20 -1.51 -14.94
CA SER A 104 0.91 -0.91 -15.35
C SER A 104 -0.04 -0.62 -14.17
N TRP A 105 0.14 -1.31 -13.05
CA TRP A 105 -0.61 -1.07 -11.81
C TRP A 105 -0.01 0.06 -10.96
N LEU A 106 1.27 0.39 -11.17
CA LEU A 106 2.08 1.24 -10.31
C LEU A 106 2.58 2.53 -10.97
N ASP A 107 2.32 2.74 -12.24
CA ASP A 107 2.83 3.91 -12.98
C ASP A 107 1.90 5.13 -12.95
N HIS A 108 0.67 4.95 -12.47
CA HIS A 108 -0.33 6.01 -12.35
C HIS A 108 -0.97 6.01 -10.97
N CYS A 109 -1.31 7.20 -10.48
CA CYS A 109 -2.13 7.34 -9.28
C CYS A 109 -3.51 6.72 -9.50
N MET A 110 -3.88 5.76 -8.64
CA MET A 110 -5.17 5.06 -8.72
C MET A 110 -6.37 6.02 -8.66
N VAL A 111 -6.28 7.08 -7.86
CA VAL A 111 -7.35 8.06 -7.63
C VAL A 111 -7.33 9.19 -8.66
N LYS A 112 -6.16 9.79 -8.89
CA LYS A 112 -6.02 10.99 -9.73
C LYS A 112 -5.78 10.67 -11.21
N GLY A 113 -5.35 9.46 -11.53
CA GLY A 113 -5.12 8.99 -12.90
C GLY A 113 -3.88 9.55 -13.61
N HIS A 114 -3.13 10.47 -12.98
CA HIS A 114 -1.92 11.01 -13.60
C HIS A 114 -0.69 10.12 -13.34
N ALA A 115 0.31 10.26 -14.22
CA ALA A 115 1.54 9.49 -14.14
C ALA A 115 2.36 9.85 -12.89
N LEU A 116 2.86 8.86 -12.16
CA LEU A 116 3.65 9.08 -10.93
C LEU A 116 4.98 9.78 -11.18
N LYS A 117 5.58 9.60 -12.35
CA LYS A 117 6.81 10.31 -12.74
C LYS A 117 6.69 11.84 -12.68
N ASP A 118 5.47 12.36 -12.77
CA ASP A 118 5.16 13.80 -12.77
C ASP A 118 4.81 14.31 -11.36
N THR A 119 4.80 13.44 -10.35
CA THR A 119 4.51 13.77 -8.96
C THR A 119 5.77 14.10 -8.16
N LYS A 120 5.61 14.84 -7.07
CA LYS A 120 6.72 15.14 -6.15
C LYS A 120 7.04 13.94 -5.27
N GLU A 121 5.98 13.33 -4.74
CA GLU A 121 6.02 12.16 -3.88
C GLU A 121 4.89 11.21 -4.27
N HIS A 122 5.09 9.93 -4.03
CA HIS A 122 4.06 8.92 -4.22
C HIS A 122 4.29 7.71 -3.31
N GLN A 123 3.25 6.95 -3.10
CA GLN A 123 3.29 5.70 -2.35
C GLN A 123 2.80 4.56 -3.22
N ILE A 124 3.41 3.38 -3.07
CA ILE A 124 2.92 2.13 -3.65
C ILE A 124 2.56 1.18 -2.53
N CYS A 125 1.50 0.41 -2.73
CA CYS A 125 1.06 -0.61 -1.80
C CYS A 125 0.72 -1.90 -2.53
N GLY A 126 1.19 -3.03 -2.01
CA GLY A 126 0.89 -4.37 -2.51
C GLY A 126 0.51 -5.31 -1.38
N ARG A 127 -0.36 -6.27 -1.68
CA ARG A 127 -0.75 -7.35 -0.77
C ARG A 127 -0.20 -8.67 -1.26
N PHE A 128 0.26 -9.49 -0.35
CA PHE A 128 0.91 -10.76 -0.62
C PHE A 128 0.34 -11.86 0.26
N VAL A 129 0.21 -13.04 -0.32
CA VAL A 129 -0.13 -14.28 0.39
C VAL A 129 0.84 -15.35 -0.10
N ASP A 130 1.49 -16.04 0.83
CA ASP A 130 2.50 -17.07 0.49
C ASP A 130 3.57 -16.55 -0.51
N GLU A 131 4.10 -15.36 -0.30
CA GLU A 131 5.08 -14.71 -1.19
C GLU A 131 4.56 -14.39 -2.60
N HIS A 132 3.25 -14.49 -2.85
CA HIS A 132 2.64 -14.17 -4.13
C HIS A 132 1.77 -12.92 -4.05
N MET A 133 1.84 -12.11 -5.09
CA MET A 133 1.02 -10.89 -5.18
C MET A 133 -0.46 -11.24 -5.34
N VAL A 134 -1.29 -10.54 -4.58
CA VAL A 134 -2.75 -10.59 -4.71
C VAL A 134 -3.19 -9.45 -5.62
N PHE A 135 -3.95 -9.79 -6.66
CA PHE A 135 -4.56 -8.83 -7.59
C PHE A 135 -6.05 -8.70 -7.28
N ASP A 136 -6.38 -7.64 -6.56
CA ASP A 136 -7.74 -7.19 -6.27
C ASP A 136 -7.78 -5.65 -6.37
N VAL A 137 -8.01 -4.93 -5.27
CA VAL A 137 -7.70 -3.50 -5.23
C VAL A 137 -6.19 -3.26 -5.29
N PHE A 138 -5.40 -4.21 -4.82
CA PHE A 138 -3.94 -4.20 -4.90
C PHE A 138 -3.43 -4.78 -6.24
N PRO A 139 -2.18 -4.46 -6.61
CA PRO A 139 -1.36 -3.37 -6.09
C PRO A 139 -1.88 -2.02 -6.57
N TYR A 140 -1.58 -0.95 -5.84
CA TYR A 140 -1.93 0.40 -6.27
C TYR A 140 -0.84 1.42 -5.92
N ALA A 141 -0.97 2.60 -6.51
CA ALA A 141 -0.14 3.74 -6.22
C ALA A 141 -0.98 4.99 -5.97
N LEU A 142 -0.54 5.83 -5.05
CA LEU A 142 -1.15 7.11 -4.70
C LEU A 142 -0.14 8.23 -4.85
N SER A 143 -0.53 9.31 -5.50
CA SER A 143 0.27 10.54 -5.57
C SER A 143 0.17 11.35 -4.29
N ASP A 144 1.10 12.29 -4.11
CA ASP A 144 1.07 13.31 -3.05
C ASP A 144 -0.29 14.02 -2.95
N LEU A 145 -0.89 14.39 -4.08
CA LEU A 145 -2.21 15.05 -4.10
C LEU A 145 -3.33 14.14 -3.60
N ALA A 146 -3.30 12.86 -3.93
CA ALA A 146 -4.29 11.90 -3.43
C ALA A 146 -4.11 11.67 -1.92
N ILE A 147 -2.88 11.59 -1.44
CA ILE A 147 -2.55 11.45 -0.02
C ILE A 147 -3.01 12.69 0.76
N GLU A 148 -2.75 13.89 0.24
CA GLU A 148 -3.23 15.14 0.87
C GLU A 148 -4.75 15.19 1.00
N ASP A 149 -5.48 14.72 -0.01
CA ASP A 149 -6.94 14.66 0.06
C ASP A 149 -7.40 13.64 1.12
N LEU A 150 -6.78 12.47 1.18
CA LEU A 150 -7.10 11.46 2.19
C LEU A 150 -6.80 11.95 3.60
N VAL A 151 -5.67 12.60 3.82
CA VAL A 151 -5.31 13.17 5.14
C VAL A 151 -6.34 14.17 5.64
N LYS A 152 -6.92 14.99 4.76
CA LYS A 152 -7.98 15.96 5.12
C LYS A 152 -9.29 15.30 5.59
N LEU A 153 -9.51 14.04 5.26
CA LEU A 153 -10.69 13.27 5.69
C LEU A 153 -10.54 12.68 7.09
N LEU A 154 -9.31 12.61 7.60
CA LEU A 154 -9.01 11.95 8.87
C LEU A 154 -9.36 12.84 10.06
N SER A 155 -9.92 12.23 11.10
CA SER A 155 -10.09 12.90 12.40
C SER A 155 -8.75 13.11 13.09
N GLU A 156 -8.69 14.06 14.04
CA GLU A 156 -7.47 14.28 14.85
C GLU A 156 -7.05 13.02 15.62
N GLU A 157 -8.02 12.24 16.10
CA GLU A 157 -7.78 10.95 16.75
C GLU A 157 -7.08 9.96 15.81
N THR A 158 -7.61 9.80 14.59
CA THR A 158 -7.03 8.92 13.58
C THR A 158 -5.64 9.39 13.15
N LEU A 159 -5.45 10.69 12.95
CA LEU A 159 -4.13 11.28 12.66
C LEU A 159 -3.15 11.02 13.80
N GLY A 160 -3.58 11.14 15.05
CA GLY A 160 -2.78 10.82 16.22
C GLY A 160 -2.30 9.38 16.22
N SER A 161 -3.21 8.42 16.01
CA SER A 161 -2.88 6.99 15.96
C SER A 161 -1.90 6.66 14.81
N LEU A 162 -2.11 7.24 13.63
CA LEU A 162 -1.20 7.03 12.48
C LEU A 162 0.18 7.67 12.70
N ASN A 163 0.23 8.85 13.32
CA ASN A 163 1.50 9.48 13.67
C ASN A 163 2.26 8.67 14.73
N ASP A 164 1.57 8.16 15.74
CA ASP A 164 2.19 7.29 16.75
C ASP A 164 2.74 6.01 16.13
N PHE A 165 2.01 5.41 15.20
CA PHE A 165 2.47 4.27 14.43
C PHE A 165 3.73 4.61 13.62
N SER A 166 3.69 5.71 12.86
CA SER A 166 4.81 6.17 12.05
C SER A 166 6.07 6.42 12.90
N ASN A 167 5.91 7.07 14.04
CA ASN A 167 7.01 7.38 14.96
C ASN A 167 7.61 6.13 15.61
N LYS A 168 6.80 5.10 15.88
CA LYS A 168 7.28 3.81 16.39
C LYS A 168 8.04 3.00 15.33
N LEU A 169 7.62 3.09 14.08
CA LEU A 169 8.18 2.29 13.00
C LEU A 169 9.40 2.98 12.36
N PHE A 170 9.37 4.29 12.26
CA PHE A 170 10.42 5.10 11.65
C PHE A 170 10.92 6.14 12.63
N ASP A 171 12.22 6.23 12.81
CA ASP A 171 12.87 7.29 13.61
C ASP A 171 13.08 8.55 12.76
N ILE A 172 12.05 8.97 12.01
CA ILE A 172 12.07 10.15 11.14
C ILE A 172 10.76 10.92 11.27
N ASP A 173 10.84 12.24 11.09
CA ASP A 173 9.67 13.11 10.99
C ASP A 173 9.14 13.09 9.55
N LEU A 174 7.97 12.48 9.36
CA LEU A 174 7.30 12.43 8.07
C LEU A 174 6.40 13.64 7.90
N SER A 175 6.46 14.30 6.73
CA SER A 175 5.58 15.44 6.39
C SER A 175 4.10 15.06 6.34
N ASN A 176 3.79 13.78 6.07
CA ASN A 176 2.46 13.19 6.13
C ASN A 176 2.52 11.87 6.91
N PRO A 177 1.44 11.50 7.63
CA PRO A 177 1.38 10.20 8.28
C PRO A 177 1.41 9.07 7.23
N VAL A 178 1.91 7.91 7.65
CA VAL A 178 1.75 6.68 6.87
C VAL A 178 0.27 6.34 6.82
N LEU A 179 -0.29 6.31 5.62
CA LEU A 179 -1.69 5.93 5.42
C LEU A 179 -1.77 4.42 5.24
N ILE A 180 -2.31 3.74 6.23
CA ILE A 180 -2.62 2.31 6.16
C ILE A 180 -4.05 2.19 5.68
N LEU A 181 -4.25 1.68 4.46
CA LEU A 181 -5.55 1.58 3.81
C LEU A 181 -5.98 0.12 3.61
#